data_5df32be25ae6ff3b845ec8c4c61a7cd3
#
_entry.id   5df32be25ae6ff3b845ec8c4c61a7cd3
#
_cell.length_a   1.000
_cell.length_b   1.000
_cell.length_c   1.000
_cell.angle_alpha   90.00
_cell.angle_beta   90.00
_cell.angle_gamma   90.00
#
_symmetry.space_group_name_H-M   'P 1'
#
loop_
_entity.id
_entity.type
_entity.pdbx_description
1 polymer ?
#
loop_
_entity_poly.entity_id
_entity_poly.type
_entity_poly.pdbx_seq_one_letter_code
_entity_poly.pdbx_strand_id
1 'polypeptide(L)'
;MKRLFSLVFIGCFLFCIQANGQGTLSQAKAEPGNRLPGFAVNPISGEQEKVFVYAPGINIHINAPSESLFDGNKPTKLVLYALPNGNSTAWTIGKAPEEGDDWHFHIQNIGAQTRYLRATARDCNWVTVYLEADSKSWGRWRKAGPMRDYKIKETVEYLLALFSEYNPHIELNSHSGGGNFIFGFMDANTEIPGYVKRISFIDSNYNWDDKRYGNKLKQ
;
A
#
# COMPACT_ATOMS: atom_id res chain seq x y z
N MET A 1 37.09 8.53 78.76
CA MET A 1 36.56 9.03 77.52
C MET A 1 35.61 7.92 77.00
N LYS A 2 34.32 8.08 77.27
CA LYS A 2 33.27 7.14 76.77
C LYS A 2 32.33 7.92 75.82
N ARG A 3 32.29 7.48 74.59
CA ARG A 3 31.35 8.08 73.60
C ARG A 3 30.06 7.24 73.57
N LEU A 4 28.96 7.92 73.86
CA LEU A 4 27.59 7.44 73.82
C LEU A 4 27.14 7.40 72.37
N PHE A 5 26.63 6.24 71.90
CA PHE A 5 25.91 6.14 70.66
C PHE A 5 24.41 6.08 70.94
N SER A 6 23.68 7.06 70.41
CA SER A 6 22.23 7.14 70.53
C SER A 6 21.63 6.42 69.31
N LEU A 7 20.84 5.35 69.55
CA LEU A 7 20.03 4.66 68.53
C LEU A 7 18.67 5.36 68.43
N VAL A 8 18.41 5.89 67.23
CA VAL A 8 17.06 6.39 66.88
C VAL A 8 16.28 5.26 66.20
N PHE A 9 15.20 4.77 66.82
CA PHE A 9 14.22 3.87 66.21
C PHE A 9 13.25 4.68 65.41
N ILE A 10 13.25 4.48 64.05
CA ILE A 10 12.19 4.98 63.15
C ILE A 10 11.20 3.84 62.95
N GLY A 11 10.00 3.99 63.52
CA GLY A 11 8.90 3.07 63.30
C GLY A 11 8.31 3.24 61.90
N CYS A 12 8.37 2.17 61.10
CA CYS A 12 7.61 2.10 59.85
C CYS A 12 6.14 1.78 60.12
N PHE A 13 5.26 2.76 59.91
CA PHE A 13 3.82 2.51 59.78
C PHE A 13 3.52 1.96 58.38
N LEU A 14 3.18 0.66 58.30
CA LEU A 14 2.60 0.07 57.10
C LEU A 14 1.14 0.49 56.98
N PHE A 15 0.87 1.38 56.04
CA PHE A 15 -0.48 1.61 55.54
C PHE A 15 -0.81 0.58 54.45
N CYS A 16 -1.65 -0.41 54.75
CA CYS A 16 -2.29 -1.25 53.73
C CYS A 16 -3.38 -0.39 53.02
N ILE A 17 -3.14 0.04 51.82
CA ILE A 17 -4.17 0.54 50.92
C ILE A 17 -4.65 -0.64 50.08
N GLN A 18 -5.83 -1.18 50.38
CA GLN A 18 -6.59 -2.04 49.49
C GLN A 18 -7.16 -1.20 48.36
N ALA A 19 -6.54 -1.25 47.19
CA ALA A 19 -7.10 -0.72 45.94
C ALA A 19 -7.87 -1.83 45.24
N ASN A 20 -9.17 -1.94 45.52
CA ASN A 20 -10.11 -2.61 44.61
C ASN A 20 -10.42 -1.63 43.48
N GLY A 21 -9.85 -1.92 42.33
CA GLY A 21 -10.11 -1.17 41.09
C GLY A 21 -9.71 -2.03 39.90
N GLN A 22 -10.61 -2.93 39.47
CA GLN A 22 -10.51 -3.50 38.13
C GLN A 22 -10.87 -2.40 37.12
N GLY A 23 -9.92 -1.49 36.88
CA GLY A 23 -9.93 -0.64 35.72
C GLY A 23 -9.46 -1.44 34.52
N THR A 24 -10.37 -1.86 33.66
CA THR A 24 -10.03 -2.27 32.30
C THR A 24 -9.30 -1.10 31.64
N LEU A 25 -7.98 -1.20 31.50
CA LEU A 25 -7.22 -0.31 30.67
C LEU A 25 -7.70 -0.51 29.22
N SER A 26 -8.68 0.29 28.81
CA SER A 26 -8.97 0.51 27.41
C SER A 26 -7.67 1.05 26.81
N GLN A 27 -6.94 0.20 26.06
CA GLN A 27 -5.85 0.67 25.21
C GLN A 27 -6.50 1.63 24.21
N ALA A 28 -6.38 2.93 24.46
CA ALA A 28 -6.75 3.93 23.48
C ALA A 28 -5.95 3.58 22.19
N LYS A 29 -6.68 3.28 21.12
CA LYS A 29 -6.07 3.06 19.81
C LYS A 29 -5.32 4.34 19.46
N ALA A 30 -4.01 4.24 19.23
CA ALA A 30 -3.25 5.41 18.84
C ALA A 30 -3.85 6.00 17.56
N GLU A 31 -4.03 7.32 17.52
CA GLU A 31 -4.49 8.00 16.31
C GLU A 31 -3.49 7.75 15.18
N PRO A 32 -3.99 7.51 13.96
CA PRO A 32 -3.12 7.27 12.80
C PRO A 32 -2.20 8.48 12.57
N GLY A 33 -0.90 8.25 12.58
CA GLY A 33 0.09 9.29 12.34
C GLY A 33 0.29 9.59 10.85
N ASN A 34 1.00 10.66 10.55
CA ASN A 34 1.35 11.06 9.18
C ASN A 34 2.56 10.27 8.63
N ARG A 35 3.33 9.66 9.52
CA ARG A 35 4.45 8.77 9.19
C ARG A 35 3.97 7.34 9.04
N LEU A 36 4.16 6.78 7.85
CA LEU A 36 3.79 5.39 7.58
C LEU A 36 4.85 4.42 8.15
N PRO A 37 4.45 3.45 8.99
CA PRO A 37 5.39 2.50 9.59
C PRO A 37 6.12 1.65 8.54
N GLY A 38 7.46 1.62 8.65
CA GLY A 38 8.31 0.83 7.75
C GLY A 38 8.46 1.40 6.34
N PHE A 39 8.12 2.68 6.13
CA PHE A 39 8.42 3.41 4.90
C PHE A 39 9.70 4.23 5.08
N ALA A 40 10.52 4.30 4.01
CA ALA A 40 11.65 5.21 3.90
C ALA A 40 11.19 6.55 3.32
N VAL A 41 11.87 7.64 3.69
CA VAL A 41 11.65 8.93 3.03
C VAL A 41 12.59 9.06 1.85
N ASN A 42 12.04 9.34 0.68
CA ASN A 42 12.84 9.65 -0.50
C ASN A 42 13.56 10.99 -0.26
N PRO A 43 14.91 11.05 -0.33
CA PRO A 43 15.66 12.25 0.02
C PRO A 43 15.48 13.42 -0.97
N ILE A 44 14.97 13.14 -2.17
CA ILE A 44 14.76 14.15 -3.22
C ILE A 44 13.34 14.71 -3.16
N SER A 45 12.34 13.81 -3.12
CA SER A 45 10.93 14.22 -3.18
C SER A 45 10.28 14.40 -1.82
N GLY A 46 10.87 13.86 -0.75
CA GLY A 46 10.26 13.79 0.58
C GLY A 46 9.10 12.80 0.69
N GLU A 47 8.76 12.11 -0.39
CA GLU A 47 7.68 11.11 -0.42
C GLU A 47 8.06 9.87 0.40
N GLN A 48 7.07 9.21 0.96
CA GLN A 48 7.26 7.99 1.73
C GLN A 48 7.19 6.78 0.80
N GLU A 49 8.23 5.94 0.81
CA GLU A 49 8.37 4.82 -0.13
C GLU A 49 8.61 3.50 0.60
N LYS A 50 8.05 2.42 0.06
CA LYS A 50 8.32 1.06 0.50
C LYS A 50 8.46 0.15 -0.72
N VAL A 51 9.62 -0.52 -0.83
CA VAL A 51 9.95 -1.41 -1.95
C VAL A 51 10.26 -2.80 -1.40
N PHE A 52 9.60 -3.82 -1.94
CA PHE A 52 9.80 -5.20 -1.50
C PHE A 52 9.28 -6.21 -2.54
N VAL A 53 9.72 -7.45 -2.38
CA VAL A 53 9.16 -8.61 -3.09
C VAL A 53 8.11 -9.24 -2.19
N TYR A 54 6.85 -9.23 -2.60
CA TYR A 54 5.75 -9.78 -1.80
C TYR A 54 5.69 -11.31 -1.89
N ALA A 55 5.82 -11.83 -3.11
CA ALA A 55 5.81 -13.25 -3.42
C ALA A 55 6.77 -13.51 -4.59
N PRO A 56 7.17 -14.76 -4.85
CA PRO A 56 8.04 -15.05 -5.98
C PRO A 56 7.49 -14.45 -7.28
N GLY A 57 8.24 -13.51 -7.83
CA GLY A 57 7.92 -12.82 -9.07
C GLY A 57 6.92 -11.67 -8.98
N ILE A 58 6.58 -11.17 -7.78
CA ILE A 58 5.77 -9.95 -7.58
C ILE A 58 6.60 -8.90 -6.85
N ASN A 59 7.08 -7.91 -7.59
CA ASN A 59 7.80 -6.76 -7.06
C ASN A 59 6.81 -5.63 -6.82
N ILE A 60 6.86 -5.03 -5.64
CA ILE A 60 5.97 -3.96 -5.21
C ILE A 60 6.79 -2.73 -4.84
N HIS A 61 6.42 -1.59 -5.41
CA HIS A 61 6.90 -0.29 -5.00
C HIS A 61 5.70 0.58 -4.62
N ILE A 62 5.61 0.96 -3.35
CA ILE A 62 4.58 1.85 -2.82
C ILE A 62 5.18 3.24 -2.70
N ASN A 63 4.50 4.23 -3.26
CA ASN A 63 4.82 5.64 -3.15
C ASN A 63 3.63 6.36 -2.52
N ALA A 64 3.83 6.92 -1.33
CA ALA A 64 2.85 7.66 -0.56
C ALA A 64 3.25 9.15 -0.45
N PRO A 65 2.30 10.05 -0.13
CA PRO A 65 2.62 11.47 0.11
C PRO A 65 3.72 11.63 1.17
N SER A 66 4.42 12.76 1.13
CA SER A 66 5.34 13.14 2.22
C SER A 66 4.61 13.22 3.56
N GLU A 67 5.34 13.14 4.67
CA GLU A 67 4.76 13.27 6.01
C GLU A 67 3.98 14.58 6.21
N SER A 68 4.38 15.65 5.54
CA SER A 68 3.68 16.94 5.60
C SER A 68 2.37 16.99 4.81
N LEU A 69 2.17 16.06 3.87
CA LEU A 69 0.99 15.99 3.01
C LEU A 69 0.07 14.81 3.35
N PHE A 70 0.60 13.75 3.94
CA PHE A 70 -0.19 12.61 4.38
C PHE A 70 -0.98 13.00 5.63
N ASP A 71 -2.27 12.76 5.64
CA ASP A 71 -3.16 13.05 6.75
C ASP A 71 -3.82 11.74 7.22
N GLY A 72 -3.42 11.24 8.39
CA GLY A 72 -3.93 9.98 8.93
C GLY A 72 -5.44 9.95 9.17
N ASN A 73 -6.10 11.12 9.21
CA ASN A 73 -7.55 11.24 9.39
C ASN A 73 -8.33 11.20 8.07
N LYS A 74 -7.65 11.28 6.93
CA LYS A 74 -8.29 11.19 5.61
C LYS A 74 -8.34 9.76 5.10
N PRO A 75 -9.37 9.42 4.30
CA PRO A 75 -9.37 8.14 3.61
C PRO A 75 -8.15 8.01 2.68
N THR A 76 -7.67 6.80 2.53
CA THR A 76 -6.52 6.51 1.66
C THR A 76 -6.97 5.78 0.40
N LYS A 77 -6.68 6.38 -0.74
CA LYS A 77 -6.90 5.80 -2.05
C LYS A 77 -5.64 5.08 -2.50
N LEU A 78 -5.71 3.75 -2.54
CA LEU A 78 -4.63 2.90 -3.05
C LEU A 78 -4.83 2.70 -4.56
N VAL A 79 -4.05 3.40 -5.36
CA VAL A 79 -4.03 3.25 -6.81
C VAL A 79 -3.04 2.17 -7.17
N LEU A 80 -3.52 0.95 -7.39
CA LEU A 80 -2.71 -0.18 -7.81
C LEU A 80 -2.52 -0.12 -9.32
N TYR A 81 -1.29 0.07 -9.75
CA TYR A 81 -0.92 0.20 -11.15
C TYR A 81 -0.13 -1.02 -11.63
N ALA A 82 -0.79 -1.90 -12.37
CA ALA A 82 -0.15 -3.06 -12.98
C ALA A 82 0.60 -2.64 -14.25
N LEU A 83 1.92 -2.86 -14.24
CA LEU A 83 2.84 -2.40 -15.28
C LEU A 83 2.60 -3.10 -16.62
N PRO A 84 2.83 -2.41 -17.74
CA PRO A 84 2.79 -3.00 -19.07
C PRO A 84 3.96 -3.99 -19.28
N ASN A 85 3.83 -4.79 -20.33
CA ASN A 85 4.89 -5.71 -20.72
C ASN A 85 6.18 -4.94 -21.07
N GLY A 86 7.31 -5.46 -20.61
CA GLY A 86 8.64 -4.94 -20.92
C GLY A 86 9.09 -3.76 -20.06
N ASN A 87 8.18 -3.04 -19.40
CA ASN A 87 8.54 -1.86 -18.63
C ASN A 87 8.93 -2.19 -17.18
N SER A 88 9.86 -1.41 -16.66
CA SER A 88 10.21 -1.41 -15.24
C SER A 88 9.39 -0.40 -14.45
N THR A 89 9.41 -0.56 -13.12
CA THR A 89 8.83 0.42 -12.20
C THR A 89 9.44 1.81 -12.37
N ALA A 90 10.76 1.92 -12.54
CA ALA A 90 11.44 3.20 -12.77
C ALA A 90 10.93 3.91 -14.03
N TRP A 91 10.74 3.21 -15.12
CA TRP A 91 10.17 3.78 -16.36
C TRP A 91 8.74 4.22 -16.18
N THR A 92 7.94 3.43 -15.47
CA THR A 92 6.54 3.73 -15.23
C THR A 92 6.36 4.94 -14.31
N ILE A 93 7.21 5.11 -13.30
CA ILE A 93 7.25 6.29 -12.45
C ILE A 93 7.64 7.53 -13.26
N GLY A 94 8.62 7.39 -14.15
CA GLY A 94 9.21 8.48 -14.92
C GLY A 94 10.64 8.75 -14.47
N LYS A 95 11.59 7.87 -14.86
CA LYS A 95 13.03 8.10 -14.62
C LYS A 95 13.55 9.24 -15.50
N ALA A 96 14.69 9.81 -15.14
CA ALA A 96 15.40 10.72 -16.04
C ALA A 96 15.86 9.97 -17.30
N PRO A 97 15.70 10.54 -18.51
CA PRO A 97 16.16 9.89 -19.74
C PRO A 97 17.67 9.72 -19.75
N GLU A 98 18.12 8.59 -20.29
CA GLU A 98 19.53 8.27 -20.50
C GLU A 98 19.76 7.97 -22.00
N GLU A 99 21.02 8.07 -22.44
CA GLU A 99 21.38 7.72 -23.80
C GLU A 99 21.04 6.23 -24.07
N GLY A 100 20.30 5.97 -25.13
CA GLY A 100 19.82 4.64 -25.50
C GLY A 100 18.45 4.27 -24.95
N ASP A 101 17.82 5.12 -24.14
CA ASP A 101 16.42 4.94 -23.76
C ASP A 101 15.52 5.12 -24.99
N ASP A 102 14.53 4.26 -25.11
CA ASP A 102 13.57 4.33 -26.18
C ASP A 102 12.39 5.29 -25.89
N TRP A 103 11.53 5.47 -26.87
CA TRP A 103 10.37 6.38 -26.78
C TRP A 103 9.32 5.94 -25.71
N HIS A 104 9.30 4.69 -25.24
CA HIS A 104 8.39 4.20 -24.22
C HIS A 104 8.55 4.94 -22.89
N PHE A 105 9.71 5.55 -22.68
CA PHE A 105 9.98 6.41 -21.55
C PHE A 105 8.94 7.55 -21.38
N HIS A 106 8.49 8.15 -22.49
CA HIS A 106 7.58 9.31 -22.46
C HIS A 106 6.10 8.97 -22.31
N ILE A 107 5.71 7.69 -22.32
CA ILE A 107 4.30 7.31 -22.38
C ILE A 107 3.60 7.39 -21.02
N GLN A 108 4.28 7.10 -19.93
CA GLN A 108 3.60 6.85 -18.66
C GLN A 108 3.73 7.99 -17.65
N ASN A 109 4.90 8.23 -17.10
CA ASN A 109 5.14 9.28 -16.09
C ASN A 109 4.09 9.28 -14.97
N ILE A 110 3.74 8.10 -14.44
CA ILE A 110 2.68 7.93 -13.42
C ILE A 110 3.04 8.67 -12.13
N GLY A 111 4.32 8.82 -11.81
CA GLY A 111 4.80 9.63 -10.69
C GLY A 111 4.37 11.09 -10.79
N ALA A 112 4.54 11.71 -11.99
CA ALA A 112 4.11 13.07 -12.23
C ALA A 112 2.58 13.23 -12.13
N GLN A 113 1.83 12.28 -12.69
CA GLN A 113 0.36 12.27 -12.59
C GLN A 113 -0.10 12.12 -11.13
N THR A 114 0.54 11.25 -10.35
CA THR A 114 0.25 11.07 -8.92
C THR A 114 0.49 12.36 -8.14
N ARG A 115 1.61 13.05 -8.37
CA ARG A 115 1.94 14.32 -7.71
C ARG A 115 0.95 15.42 -8.08
N TYR A 116 0.51 15.48 -9.35
CA TYR A 116 -0.54 16.39 -9.77
C TYR A 116 -1.85 16.14 -9.03
N LEU A 117 -2.28 14.88 -8.89
CA LEU A 117 -3.49 14.54 -8.14
C LEU A 117 -3.36 14.90 -6.66
N ARG A 118 -2.21 14.68 -6.02
CA ARG A 118 -1.95 15.10 -4.64
C ARG A 118 -2.03 16.61 -4.45
N ALA A 119 -1.64 17.38 -5.46
CA ALA A 119 -1.71 18.84 -5.41
C ALA A 119 -3.13 19.38 -5.59
N THR A 120 -3.97 18.71 -6.39
CA THR A 120 -5.27 19.22 -6.84
C THR A 120 -6.47 18.56 -6.15
N ALA A 121 -6.39 17.28 -5.80
CA ALA A 121 -7.46 16.51 -5.17
C ALA A 121 -7.04 16.11 -3.74
N ARG A 122 -7.35 16.98 -2.77
CA ARG A 122 -6.85 16.89 -1.38
C ARG A 122 -7.85 16.28 -0.40
N ASP A 123 -8.89 15.66 -0.88
CA ASP A 123 -9.95 15.00 -0.09
C ASP A 123 -9.52 13.64 0.48
N CYS A 124 -8.47 13.06 -0.05
CA CYS A 124 -7.90 11.77 0.37
C CYS A 124 -6.38 11.74 0.23
N ASN A 125 -5.75 10.74 0.85
CA ASN A 125 -4.35 10.40 0.60
C ASN A 125 -4.24 9.58 -0.69
N TRP A 126 -3.51 10.07 -1.68
CA TRP A 126 -3.22 9.33 -2.92
C TRP A 126 -1.93 8.52 -2.74
N VAL A 127 -2.07 7.21 -2.63
CA VAL A 127 -0.95 6.25 -2.55
C VAL A 127 -0.93 5.44 -3.83
N THR A 128 0.16 5.50 -4.57
CA THR A 128 0.35 4.72 -5.80
C THR A 128 1.18 3.48 -5.50
N VAL A 129 0.70 2.33 -5.93
CA VAL A 129 1.35 1.04 -5.78
C VAL A 129 1.69 0.51 -7.17
N TYR A 130 2.97 0.49 -7.51
CA TYR A 130 3.45 -0.08 -8.76
C TYR A 130 3.64 -1.58 -8.60
N LEU A 131 3.00 -2.34 -9.47
CA LEU A 131 2.99 -3.81 -9.46
C LEU A 131 3.73 -4.33 -10.68
N GLU A 132 4.92 -4.88 -10.48
CA GLU A 132 5.78 -5.39 -11.53
C GLU A 132 5.96 -6.91 -11.41
N ALA A 133 5.68 -7.65 -12.47
CA ALA A 133 6.07 -9.04 -12.55
C ALA A 133 7.59 -9.16 -12.87
N ASP A 134 8.32 -10.10 -12.24
CA ASP A 134 9.74 -10.35 -12.49
C ASP A 134 10.05 -10.65 -13.96
N SER A 135 9.13 -11.38 -14.61
CA SER A 135 9.17 -11.69 -16.04
C SER A 135 8.85 -10.49 -16.94
N LYS A 136 8.66 -9.29 -16.38
CA LYS A 136 8.15 -8.10 -17.08
C LYS A 136 6.87 -8.37 -17.88
N SER A 137 6.06 -9.33 -17.47
CA SER A 137 4.79 -9.67 -18.14
C SER A 137 3.85 -10.40 -17.21
N TRP A 138 2.75 -9.75 -16.83
CA TRP A 138 1.70 -10.36 -16.02
C TRP A 138 1.06 -11.56 -16.69
N GLY A 139 0.90 -11.54 -18.02
CA GLY A 139 0.37 -12.67 -18.77
C GLY A 139 1.28 -13.91 -18.72
N ARG A 140 2.61 -13.72 -18.84
CA ARG A 140 3.59 -14.80 -18.67
C ARG A 140 3.61 -15.29 -17.23
N TRP A 141 3.63 -14.38 -16.27
CA TRP A 141 3.66 -14.71 -14.85
C TRP A 141 2.43 -15.54 -14.44
N ARG A 142 1.22 -15.17 -14.86
CA ARG A 142 -0.01 -15.92 -14.59
C ARG A 142 0.04 -17.35 -15.16
N LYS A 143 0.59 -17.53 -16.35
CA LYS A 143 0.72 -18.85 -17.00
C LYS A 143 1.80 -19.74 -16.39
N ALA A 144 2.68 -19.22 -15.55
CA ALA A 144 3.83 -19.95 -15.01
C ALA A 144 3.48 -20.95 -13.90
N GLY A 145 2.23 -21.04 -13.45
CA GLY A 145 1.83 -22.04 -12.46
C GLY A 145 0.38 -21.90 -11.98
N PRO A 146 -0.12 -22.92 -11.31
CA PRO A 146 -1.44 -22.88 -10.70
C PRO A 146 -1.49 -21.85 -9.57
N MET A 147 -2.67 -21.46 -9.15
CA MET A 147 -2.92 -20.54 -8.03
C MET A 147 -2.38 -19.11 -8.20
N ARG A 148 -1.87 -18.73 -9.38
CA ARG A 148 -1.33 -17.40 -9.63
C ARG A 148 -2.39 -16.30 -9.48
N ASP A 149 -3.63 -16.56 -9.90
CA ASP A 149 -4.74 -15.62 -9.74
C ASP A 149 -5.10 -15.40 -8.27
N TYR A 150 -5.10 -16.47 -7.46
CA TYR A 150 -5.25 -16.34 -6.00
C TYR A 150 -4.11 -15.53 -5.37
N LYS A 151 -2.87 -15.69 -5.87
CA LYS A 151 -1.75 -14.91 -5.39
C LYS A 151 -1.89 -13.42 -5.72
N ILE A 152 -2.48 -13.08 -6.86
CA ILE A 152 -2.87 -11.70 -7.19
C ILE A 152 -3.91 -11.18 -6.19
N LYS A 153 -4.96 -11.96 -5.91
CA LYS A 153 -5.96 -11.60 -4.89
C LYS A 153 -5.31 -11.35 -3.52
N GLU A 154 -4.49 -12.28 -3.04
CA GLU A 154 -3.76 -12.13 -1.77
C GLU A 154 -2.86 -10.88 -1.75
N THR A 155 -2.25 -10.51 -2.89
CA THR A 155 -1.45 -9.29 -3.02
C THR A 155 -2.30 -8.05 -2.80
N VAL A 156 -3.48 -8.00 -3.41
CA VAL A 156 -4.43 -6.88 -3.26
C VAL A 156 -4.93 -6.77 -1.82
N GLU A 157 -5.30 -7.90 -1.21
CA GLU A 157 -5.76 -7.97 0.19
C GLU A 157 -4.66 -7.59 1.19
N TYR A 158 -3.41 -8.01 0.95
CA TYR A 158 -2.26 -7.59 1.75
C TYR A 158 -2.04 -6.07 1.70
N LEU A 159 -2.12 -5.48 0.52
CA LEU A 159 -1.97 -4.03 0.36
C LEU A 159 -3.10 -3.27 1.05
N LEU A 160 -4.32 -3.77 0.98
CA LEU A 160 -5.45 -3.21 1.72
C LEU A 160 -5.21 -3.27 3.24
N ALA A 161 -4.76 -4.42 3.74
CA ALA A 161 -4.48 -4.64 5.16
C ALA A 161 -3.32 -3.76 5.68
N LEU A 162 -2.29 -3.51 4.85
CA LEU A 162 -1.16 -2.64 5.19
C LEU A 162 -1.59 -1.21 5.54
N PHE A 163 -2.70 -0.75 4.97
CA PHE A 163 -3.27 0.59 5.21
C PHE A 163 -4.57 0.57 6.03
N SER A 164 -4.88 -0.53 6.72
CA SER A 164 -6.16 -0.72 7.41
C SER A 164 -6.55 0.40 8.39
N GLU A 165 -5.58 1.07 9.00
CA GLU A 165 -5.80 2.18 9.93
C GLU A 165 -6.18 3.50 9.25
N TYR A 166 -6.00 3.60 7.92
CA TYR A 166 -6.16 4.84 7.15
C TYR A 166 -7.41 4.81 6.24
N ASN A 167 -8.43 4.03 6.59
CA ASN A 167 -9.68 3.87 5.84
C ASN A 167 -9.43 3.66 4.32
N PRO A 168 -8.74 2.58 3.92
CA PRO A 168 -8.29 2.39 2.55
C PRO A 168 -9.42 1.92 1.63
N HIS A 169 -9.34 2.36 0.37
CA HIS A 169 -10.05 1.73 -0.75
C HIS A 169 -9.12 1.60 -1.95
N ILE A 170 -9.46 0.71 -2.87
CA ILE A 170 -8.60 0.32 -3.98
C ILE A 170 -9.16 0.81 -5.31
N GLU A 171 -8.27 1.36 -6.14
CA GLU A 171 -8.48 1.55 -7.57
C GLU A 171 -7.49 0.67 -8.34
N LEU A 172 -7.99 -0.27 -9.11
CA LEU A 172 -7.16 -1.13 -9.97
C LEU A 172 -6.96 -0.45 -11.32
N ASN A 173 -5.72 -0.18 -11.66
CA ASN A 173 -5.35 0.40 -12.94
C ASN A 173 -4.31 -0.47 -13.64
N SER A 174 -4.38 -0.51 -14.95
CA SER A 174 -3.43 -1.26 -15.77
C SER A 174 -3.18 -0.55 -17.09
N HIS A 175 -1.98 -0.75 -17.63
CA HIS A 175 -1.67 -0.38 -19.01
C HIS A 175 -1.20 -1.60 -19.79
N SER A 176 -1.63 -1.73 -21.05
CA SER A 176 -1.19 -2.78 -21.99
C SER A 176 -1.26 -4.19 -21.34
N GLY A 177 -0.18 -4.94 -21.34
CA GLY A 177 -0.09 -6.27 -20.73
C GLY A 177 -0.41 -6.35 -19.23
N GLY A 178 -0.41 -5.21 -18.54
CA GLY A 178 -0.83 -5.09 -17.13
C GLY A 178 -2.29 -5.51 -16.88
N GLY A 179 -3.15 -5.44 -17.90
CA GLY A 179 -4.53 -5.92 -17.81
C GLY A 179 -4.66 -7.36 -17.34
N ASN A 180 -3.63 -8.19 -17.59
CA ASN A 180 -3.61 -9.56 -17.08
C ASN A 180 -3.61 -9.66 -15.55
N PHE A 181 -3.05 -8.67 -14.83
CA PHE A 181 -3.16 -8.61 -13.38
C PHE A 181 -4.63 -8.41 -12.96
N ILE A 182 -5.33 -7.46 -13.57
CA ILE A 182 -6.74 -7.20 -13.28
C ILE A 182 -7.61 -8.41 -13.61
N PHE A 183 -7.40 -9.04 -14.77
CA PHE A 183 -8.12 -10.28 -15.11
C PHE A 183 -7.84 -11.39 -14.10
N GLY A 184 -6.60 -11.54 -13.61
CA GLY A 184 -6.27 -12.50 -12.57
C GLY A 184 -7.01 -12.21 -11.26
N PHE A 185 -7.09 -10.94 -10.86
CA PHE A 185 -7.87 -10.54 -9.70
C PHE A 185 -9.37 -10.86 -9.87
N MET A 186 -9.93 -10.55 -11.04
CA MET A 186 -11.34 -10.85 -11.35
C MET A 186 -11.59 -12.36 -11.40
N ASP A 187 -10.65 -13.17 -11.88
CA ASP A 187 -10.78 -14.62 -11.94
C ASP A 187 -10.72 -15.27 -10.56
N ALA A 188 -9.94 -14.72 -9.64
CA ALA A 188 -9.83 -15.20 -8.27
C ALA A 188 -11.01 -14.79 -7.36
N ASN A 189 -11.91 -13.93 -7.84
CA ASN A 189 -13.06 -13.45 -7.08
C ASN A 189 -14.36 -13.81 -7.83
N THR A 190 -15.37 -14.27 -7.09
CA THR A 190 -16.71 -14.48 -7.65
C THR A 190 -17.40 -13.17 -7.99
N GLU A 191 -17.20 -12.17 -7.14
CA GLU A 191 -17.72 -10.80 -7.22
C GLU A 191 -16.60 -9.80 -6.99
N ILE A 192 -16.75 -8.56 -7.47
CA ILE A 192 -15.79 -7.50 -7.16
C ILE A 192 -15.98 -7.06 -5.71
N PRO A 193 -14.98 -7.20 -4.85
CA PRO A 193 -15.11 -6.81 -3.45
C PRO A 193 -15.41 -5.32 -3.27
N GLY A 194 -16.26 -4.97 -2.30
CA GLY A 194 -16.73 -3.60 -2.08
C GLY A 194 -15.64 -2.57 -1.74
N TYR A 195 -14.43 -3.02 -1.37
CA TYR A 195 -13.27 -2.15 -1.19
C TYR A 195 -12.63 -1.70 -2.52
N VAL A 196 -12.93 -2.34 -3.64
CA VAL A 196 -12.52 -1.92 -4.99
C VAL A 196 -13.55 -0.91 -5.51
N LYS A 197 -13.12 0.35 -5.65
CA LYS A 197 -14.03 1.44 -6.07
C LYS A 197 -13.94 1.78 -7.56
N ARG A 198 -12.85 1.39 -8.21
CA ARG A 198 -12.67 1.58 -9.65
C ARG A 198 -11.77 0.51 -10.25
N ILE A 199 -12.08 0.14 -11.49
CA ILE A 199 -11.22 -0.67 -12.36
C ILE A 199 -11.03 0.10 -13.66
N SER A 200 -9.77 0.31 -14.07
CA SER A 200 -9.43 1.04 -15.28
C SER A 200 -8.48 0.23 -16.16
N PHE A 201 -8.89 0.01 -17.38
CA PHE A 201 -8.08 -0.62 -18.42
C PHE A 201 -7.58 0.48 -19.39
N ILE A 202 -6.33 0.88 -19.25
CA ILE A 202 -5.70 1.86 -20.13
C ILE A 202 -5.04 1.07 -21.25
N ASP A 203 -5.69 0.99 -22.41
CA ASP A 203 -5.25 0.14 -23.53
C ASP A 203 -4.80 -1.25 -23.06
N SER A 204 -5.61 -1.93 -22.25
CA SER A 204 -5.21 -3.18 -21.56
C SER A 204 -6.32 -4.21 -21.45
N ASN A 205 -7.43 -4.03 -22.17
CA ASN A 205 -8.58 -4.90 -22.14
C ASN A 205 -8.59 -6.02 -23.19
N TYR A 206 -7.43 -6.39 -23.74
CA TYR A 206 -7.29 -7.32 -24.86
C TYR A 206 -7.89 -8.72 -24.63
N ASN A 207 -7.96 -9.15 -23.36
CA ASN A 207 -8.54 -10.45 -22.98
C ASN A 207 -9.94 -10.28 -22.35
N TRP A 208 -10.63 -9.19 -22.64
CA TRP A 208 -11.99 -8.98 -22.13
C TRP A 208 -12.94 -10.02 -22.71
N ASP A 209 -13.72 -10.65 -21.83
CA ASP A 209 -14.81 -11.56 -22.15
C ASP A 209 -16.06 -11.09 -21.39
N ASP A 210 -17.05 -10.61 -22.12
CA ASP A 210 -18.26 -10.06 -21.52
C ASP A 210 -19.08 -11.11 -20.74
N LYS A 211 -19.09 -12.37 -21.20
CA LYS A 211 -19.76 -13.46 -20.48
C LYS A 211 -19.08 -13.79 -19.16
N ARG A 212 -17.75 -13.65 -19.11
CA ARG A 212 -16.93 -13.97 -17.93
C ARG A 212 -16.89 -12.83 -16.94
N TYR A 213 -16.77 -11.60 -17.40
CA TYR A 213 -16.49 -10.44 -16.54
C TYR A 213 -17.64 -9.44 -16.46
N GLY A 214 -18.52 -9.37 -17.47
CA GLY A 214 -19.55 -8.33 -17.57
C GLY A 214 -20.47 -8.29 -16.35
N ASN A 215 -20.91 -9.44 -15.85
CA ASN A 215 -21.79 -9.50 -14.67
C ASN A 215 -21.09 -9.11 -13.36
N LYS A 216 -19.76 -9.28 -13.27
CA LYS A 216 -18.98 -8.89 -12.08
C LYS A 216 -18.86 -7.37 -11.91
N LEU A 217 -19.05 -6.60 -12.98
CA LEU A 217 -18.97 -5.13 -12.99
C LEU A 217 -20.32 -4.43 -12.89
N LYS A 218 -21.43 -5.17 -12.91
CA LYS A 218 -22.79 -4.61 -12.87
C LYS A 218 -23.38 -4.51 -11.45
N GLN A 219 -22.56 -4.72 -10.45
CA GLN A 219 -22.98 -4.73 -9.04
C GLN A 219 -22.93 -3.34 -8.40
#